data_771b2f21f97a72a970525667b33d29a5
#
_entry.id   771b2f21f97a72a970525667b33d29a5
#
_cell.length_a   1.000
_cell.length_b   1.000
_cell.length_c   1.000
_cell.angle_alpha   90.00
_cell.angle_beta   90.00
_cell.angle_gamma   90.00
#
_symmetry.space_group_name_H-M   'P 1'
#
loop_
_entity.id
_entity.type
_entity.pdbx_description
1 polymer ?
#
loop_
_entity_poly.entity_id
_entity_poly.type
_entity_poly.pdbx_seq_one_letter_code
_entity_poly.pdbx_strand_id
1 'polypeptide(L)'
;MNPLVLSDIDINFLKYFINNGTYTINDDGSIDVDGGVNLSYENLTKIPFKFRNVSRGFSCSYNQLTSLDGAPNTVGRWFDCTNNQLTSLEGAPNSVGGCFYCHNNQLISLKGAPSSVGGDFDCTSNPNLPYSELFKIVDNIKGNIYYNDFMVEDIDKDKIRRDRNVKNILKSDELGNLDV
;
A
#
# COMPACT_ATOMS: atom_id res chain seq x y z
N MET A 1 -29.99 9.22 11.01
CA MET A 1 -28.93 9.93 10.26
C MET A 1 -29.20 9.67 8.79
N ASN A 2 -29.38 10.72 7.97
CA ASN A 2 -29.56 10.50 6.53
C ASN A 2 -28.28 9.86 5.96
N PRO A 3 -28.39 8.81 5.11
CA PRO A 3 -27.24 8.32 4.39
C PRO A 3 -26.67 9.48 3.56
N LEU A 4 -25.34 9.60 3.53
CA LEU A 4 -24.65 10.53 2.64
C LEU A 4 -25.04 10.17 1.21
N VAL A 5 -26.00 10.87 0.66
CA VAL A 5 -26.38 10.75 -0.75
C VAL A 5 -25.28 11.45 -1.54
N LEU A 6 -24.43 10.68 -2.22
CA LEU A 6 -23.53 11.24 -3.22
C LEU A 6 -24.37 12.02 -4.24
N SER A 7 -23.96 13.24 -4.60
CA SER A 7 -24.62 13.99 -5.66
C SER A 7 -24.45 13.27 -7.01
N ASP A 8 -25.33 13.55 -7.97
CA ASP A 8 -25.22 12.97 -9.32
C ASP A 8 -23.87 13.28 -9.99
N ILE A 9 -23.26 14.41 -9.64
CA ILE A 9 -21.92 14.81 -10.10
C ILE A 9 -20.85 13.86 -9.52
N ASP A 10 -20.94 13.52 -8.22
CA ASP A 10 -20.01 12.61 -7.56
C ASP A 10 -20.11 11.20 -8.15
N ILE A 11 -21.31 10.75 -8.49
CA ILE A 11 -21.55 9.44 -9.12
C ILE A 11 -20.97 9.38 -10.53
N ASN A 12 -21.16 10.40 -11.34
CA ASN A 12 -20.58 10.44 -12.69
C ASN A 12 -19.05 10.51 -12.65
N PHE A 13 -18.50 11.26 -11.71
CA PHE A 13 -17.08 11.32 -11.46
C PHE A 13 -16.53 9.97 -10.96
N LEU A 14 -17.23 9.28 -10.06
CA LEU A 14 -16.86 7.93 -9.64
C LEU A 14 -16.83 6.94 -10.82
N LYS A 15 -17.88 6.96 -11.68
CA LYS A 15 -17.99 6.05 -12.83
C LYS A 15 -16.84 6.20 -13.83
N TYR A 16 -16.31 7.41 -13.95
CA TYR A 16 -15.16 7.67 -14.82
C TYR A 16 -13.93 6.83 -14.44
N PHE A 17 -13.74 6.57 -13.15
CA PHE A 17 -12.59 5.82 -12.64
C PHE A 17 -12.80 4.30 -12.57
N ILE A 18 -14.03 3.81 -12.72
CA ILE A 18 -14.32 2.38 -12.64
C ILE A 18 -14.18 1.73 -14.02
N ASN A 19 -13.20 0.83 -14.14
CA ASN A 19 -12.92 0.11 -15.36
C ASN A 19 -13.67 -1.22 -15.42
N ASN A 20 -14.60 -1.32 -16.37
CA ASN A 20 -15.35 -2.58 -16.67
C ASN A 20 -15.91 -3.25 -15.41
N GLY A 21 -16.72 -2.54 -14.63
CA GLY A 21 -17.24 -3.08 -13.40
C GLY A 21 -18.51 -2.41 -12.92
N THR A 22 -19.02 -2.91 -11.82
CA THR A 22 -20.15 -2.37 -11.07
C THR A 22 -19.68 -1.88 -9.71
N TYR A 23 -20.49 -1.08 -9.04
CA TYR A 23 -20.17 -0.58 -7.70
C TYR A 23 -21.41 -0.57 -6.82
N THR A 24 -21.17 -0.64 -5.52
CA THR A 24 -22.20 -0.48 -4.47
C THR A 24 -21.73 0.58 -3.51
N ILE A 25 -22.59 1.53 -3.19
CA ILE A 25 -22.37 2.52 -2.14
C ILE A 25 -23.02 1.98 -0.86
N ASN A 26 -22.23 1.84 0.18
CA ASN A 26 -22.65 1.31 1.47
C ASN A 26 -23.29 2.42 2.34
N ASP A 27 -23.98 2.04 3.41
CA ASP A 27 -24.66 2.97 4.33
C ASP A 27 -23.68 3.96 5.01
N ASP A 28 -22.40 3.59 5.14
CA ASP A 28 -21.33 4.43 5.69
C ASP A 28 -20.64 5.32 4.64
N GLY A 29 -21.18 5.35 3.41
CA GLY A 29 -20.63 6.08 2.26
C GLY A 29 -19.39 5.43 1.64
N SER A 30 -18.93 4.28 2.12
CA SER A 30 -17.84 3.54 1.49
C SER A 30 -18.30 2.82 0.21
N ILE A 31 -17.37 2.57 -0.70
CA ILE A 31 -17.69 2.06 -2.04
C ILE A 31 -17.03 0.69 -2.23
N ASP A 32 -17.82 -0.30 -2.57
CA ASP A 32 -17.35 -1.58 -3.10
C ASP A 32 -17.40 -1.55 -4.62
N VAL A 33 -16.32 -2.03 -5.26
CA VAL A 33 -16.21 -2.10 -6.72
C VAL A 33 -15.96 -3.54 -7.15
N ASP A 34 -16.89 -4.10 -7.92
CA ASP A 34 -16.65 -5.32 -8.67
C ASP A 34 -16.07 -4.98 -10.05
N GLY A 35 -14.78 -4.78 -10.08
CA GLY A 35 -14.01 -4.27 -11.20
C GLY A 35 -12.67 -3.70 -10.76
N GLY A 36 -12.05 -2.92 -11.64
CA GLY A 36 -10.84 -2.14 -11.33
C GLY A 36 -11.15 -0.67 -11.13
N VAL A 37 -10.28 0.03 -10.41
CA VAL A 37 -10.32 1.49 -10.22
C VAL A 37 -9.03 2.09 -10.74
N ASN A 38 -9.12 3.13 -11.56
CA ASN A 38 -7.97 3.86 -12.06
C ASN A 38 -8.10 5.37 -11.80
N LEU A 39 -7.33 5.85 -10.85
CA LEU A 39 -7.19 7.26 -10.46
C LEU A 39 -5.82 7.84 -10.90
N SER A 40 -5.11 7.18 -11.83
CA SER A 40 -3.77 7.61 -12.23
C SER A 40 -3.79 8.90 -13.05
N TYR A 41 -2.76 9.74 -12.87
CA TYR A 41 -2.56 10.97 -13.66
C TYR A 41 -3.64 12.07 -13.50
N GLU A 42 -4.35 12.09 -12.37
CA GLU A 42 -5.46 13.03 -12.14
C GLU A 42 -5.06 14.25 -11.29
N ASN A 43 -3.76 14.45 -11.03
CA ASN A 43 -3.24 15.54 -10.18
C ASN A 43 -3.86 15.57 -8.77
N LEU A 44 -4.25 14.42 -8.24
CA LEU A 44 -4.92 14.30 -6.96
C LEU A 44 -3.94 14.54 -5.80
N THR A 45 -4.37 15.32 -4.83
CA THR A 45 -3.70 15.49 -3.52
C THR A 45 -4.30 14.60 -2.43
N LYS A 46 -5.48 14.01 -2.69
CA LYS A 46 -6.16 13.02 -1.86
C LYS A 46 -7.02 12.10 -2.73
N ILE A 47 -7.29 10.89 -2.26
CA ILE A 47 -8.23 9.98 -2.92
C ILE A 47 -9.66 10.57 -2.73
N PRO A 48 -10.43 10.77 -3.83
CA PRO A 48 -11.67 11.56 -3.77
C PRO A 48 -12.85 10.82 -3.14
N PHE A 49 -12.74 9.50 -2.96
CA PHE A 49 -13.79 8.64 -2.43
C PHE A 49 -13.25 7.75 -1.32
N LYS A 50 -14.14 7.17 -0.51
CA LYS A 50 -13.81 6.14 0.48
C LYS A 50 -14.12 4.76 -0.13
N PHE A 51 -13.12 4.11 -0.68
CA PHE A 51 -13.26 2.74 -1.16
C PHE A 51 -13.19 1.74 0.01
N ARG A 52 -13.93 0.63 -0.07
CA ARG A 52 -13.88 -0.46 0.90
C ARG A 52 -13.24 -1.71 0.32
N ASN A 53 -13.78 -2.21 -0.81
CA ASN A 53 -13.25 -3.38 -1.49
C ASN A 53 -13.22 -3.15 -3.00
N VAL A 54 -12.14 -3.61 -3.66
CA VAL A 54 -11.99 -3.57 -5.13
C VAL A 54 -11.60 -4.97 -5.59
N SER A 55 -12.45 -5.62 -6.41
CA SER A 55 -12.26 -7.03 -6.78
C SER A 55 -11.09 -7.27 -7.74
N ARG A 56 -10.63 -6.23 -8.46
CA ARG A 56 -9.48 -6.30 -9.38
C ARG A 56 -8.34 -5.40 -8.93
N GLY A 57 -7.75 -4.63 -9.84
CA GLY A 57 -6.66 -3.70 -9.55
C GLY A 57 -7.15 -2.32 -9.12
N PHE A 58 -6.36 -1.66 -8.28
CA PHE A 58 -6.55 -0.27 -7.89
C PHE A 58 -5.28 0.52 -8.17
N SER A 59 -5.38 1.59 -8.97
CA SER A 59 -4.27 2.51 -9.20
C SER A 59 -4.63 3.92 -8.75
N CYS A 60 -3.73 4.53 -7.99
CA CYS A 60 -3.69 5.97 -7.71
C CYS A 60 -2.30 6.55 -8.02
N SER A 61 -1.58 5.92 -8.97
CA SER A 61 -0.22 6.31 -9.36
C SER A 61 -0.16 7.65 -10.09
N TYR A 62 1.04 8.25 -10.14
CA TYR A 62 1.27 9.53 -10.83
C TYR A 62 0.35 10.65 -10.38
N ASN A 63 0.28 10.87 -9.06
CA ASN A 63 -0.48 11.93 -8.42
C ASN A 63 0.41 12.73 -7.45
N GLN A 64 -0.20 13.49 -6.56
CA GLN A 64 0.48 14.29 -5.54
C GLN A 64 0.02 13.86 -4.13
N LEU A 65 -0.28 12.56 -3.96
CA LEU A 65 -0.81 12.03 -2.72
C LEU A 65 0.25 12.05 -1.61
N THR A 66 -0.14 12.54 -0.45
CA THR A 66 0.66 12.47 0.79
C THR A 66 0.12 11.44 1.79
N SER A 67 -1.09 10.90 1.53
CA SER A 67 -1.79 9.88 2.32
C SER A 67 -2.56 8.95 1.38
N LEU A 68 -2.80 7.72 1.85
CA LEU A 68 -3.66 6.75 1.16
C LEU A 68 -5.07 6.67 1.79
N ASP A 69 -5.46 7.67 2.59
CA ASP A 69 -6.80 7.74 3.14
C ASP A 69 -7.85 7.73 2.02
N GLY A 70 -8.81 6.83 2.12
CA GLY A 70 -9.80 6.57 1.07
C GLY A 70 -9.46 5.40 0.15
N ALA A 71 -8.25 4.86 0.19
CA ALA A 71 -7.91 3.63 -0.52
C ALA A 71 -8.73 2.43 0.00
N PRO A 72 -8.94 1.39 -0.82
CA PRO A 72 -9.71 0.23 -0.42
C PRO A 72 -9.02 -0.58 0.69
N ASN A 73 -9.81 -1.17 1.58
CA ASN A 73 -9.29 -2.09 2.59
C ASN A 73 -8.78 -3.41 1.99
N THR A 74 -9.40 -3.87 0.89
CA THR A 74 -8.96 -5.07 0.16
C THR A 74 -8.92 -4.83 -1.34
N VAL A 75 -7.90 -5.39 -2.00
CA VAL A 75 -7.73 -5.37 -3.45
C VAL A 75 -7.48 -6.79 -3.95
N GLY A 76 -8.30 -7.27 -4.89
CA GLY A 76 -8.25 -8.65 -5.34
C GLY A 76 -7.06 -8.99 -6.23
N ARG A 77 -6.46 -7.99 -6.89
CA ARG A 77 -5.28 -8.19 -7.76
C ARG A 77 -4.12 -7.31 -7.31
N TRP A 78 -3.79 -6.23 -8.01
CA TRP A 78 -2.66 -5.36 -7.73
C TRP A 78 -3.11 -4.00 -7.20
N PHE A 79 -2.27 -3.41 -6.35
CA PHE A 79 -2.41 -2.05 -5.84
C PHE A 79 -1.21 -1.22 -6.26
N ASP A 80 -1.45 -0.04 -6.84
CA ASP A 80 -0.41 0.83 -7.36
C ASP A 80 -0.58 2.26 -6.84
N CYS A 81 0.34 2.68 -5.98
CA CYS A 81 0.47 4.05 -5.48
C CYS A 81 1.82 4.69 -5.85
N THR A 82 2.44 4.22 -6.94
CA THR A 82 3.74 4.72 -7.40
C THR A 82 3.70 6.19 -7.82
N ASN A 83 4.86 6.85 -7.79
CA ASN A 83 4.99 8.25 -8.24
C ASN A 83 4.00 9.18 -7.51
N ASN A 84 4.14 9.25 -6.19
CA ASN A 84 3.42 10.12 -5.28
C ASN A 84 4.39 10.78 -4.27
N GLN A 85 3.86 11.36 -3.20
CA GLN A 85 4.64 12.05 -2.16
C GLN A 85 4.45 11.38 -0.78
N LEU A 86 4.25 10.06 -0.77
CA LEU A 86 3.98 9.30 0.45
C LEU A 86 5.23 9.20 1.32
N THR A 87 5.09 9.43 2.63
CA THR A 87 6.16 9.22 3.62
C THR A 87 5.97 7.94 4.44
N SER A 88 4.76 7.37 4.42
CA SER A 88 4.38 6.08 5.01
C SER A 88 3.31 5.40 4.15
N LEU A 89 2.90 4.19 4.52
CA LEU A 89 1.82 3.46 3.85
C LEU A 89 0.53 3.45 4.68
N GLU A 90 0.37 4.39 5.62
CA GLU A 90 -0.87 4.52 6.38
C GLU A 90 -2.05 4.80 5.43
N GLY A 91 -3.15 4.06 5.63
CA GLY A 91 -4.31 4.06 4.74
C GLY A 91 -4.21 3.08 3.56
N ALA A 92 -3.09 2.38 3.37
CA ALA A 92 -2.99 1.33 2.35
C ALA A 92 -3.92 0.14 2.63
N PRO A 93 -4.24 -0.66 1.59
CA PRO A 93 -5.02 -1.89 1.76
C PRO A 93 -4.41 -2.83 2.79
N ASN A 94 -5.25 -3.43 3.65
CA ASN A 94 -4.81 -4.48 4.56
C ASN A 94 -4.43 -5.77 3.82
N SER A 95 -5.07 -6.06 2.68
CA SER A 95 -4.81 -7.25 1.87
C SER A 95 -4.81 -6.94 0.38
N VAL A 96 -3.79 -7.43 -0.34
CA VAL A 96 -3.65 -7.33 -1.79
C VAL A 96 -3.41 -8.73 -2.36
N GLY A 97 -4.30 -9.19 -3.24
CA GLY A 97 -4.24 -10.55 -3.81
C GLY A 97 -3.09 -10.76 -4.80
N GLY A 98 -2.58 -9.70 -5.42
CA GLY A 98 -1.43 -9.69 -6.33
C GLY A 98 -0.30 -8.81 -5.82
N CYS A 99 0.32 -8.03 -6.72
CA CYS A 99 1.47 -7.19 -6.42
C CYS A 99 1.08 -5.85 -5.76
N PHE A 100 1.99 -5.32 -4.95
CA PHE A 100 1.89 -4.02 -4.31
C PHE A 100 3.04 -3.13 -4.77
N TYR A 101 2.72 -2.01 -5.43
CA TYR A 101 3.69 -1.08 -5.99
C TYR A 101 3.63 0.26 -5.26
N CYS A 102 4.72 0.63 -4.57
CA CYS A 102 4.88 1.92 -3.88
C CYS A 102 6.22 2.61 -4.19
N HIS A 103 6.85 2.23 -5.31
CA HIS A 103 8.11 2.84 -5.72
C HIS A 103 7.94 4.32 -6.14
N ASN A 104 9.07 5.05 -6.23
CA ASN A 104 9.06 6.48 -6.52
C ASN A 104 8.13 7.27 -5.58
N ASN A 105 8.43 7.21 -4.29
CA ASN A 105 7.79 7.98 -3.23
C ASN A 105 8.87 8.58 -2.30
N GLN A 106 8.47 9.08 -1.15
CA GLN A 106 9.34 9.66 -0.13
C GLN A 106 9.28 8.87 1.17
N LEU A 107 9.09 7.54 1.08
CA LEU A 107 8.88 6.69 2.25
C LEU A 107 10.09 6.73 3.18
N ILE A 108 9.81 6.96 4.46
CA ILE A 108 10.75 6.82 5.56
C ILE A 108 10.37 5.66 6.48
N SER A 109 9.18 5.09 6.27
CA SER A 109 8.64 3.97 7.03
C SER A 109 7.65 3.17 6.17
N LEU A 110 7.58 1.86 6.41
CA LEU A 110 6.55 0.96 5.88
C LEU A 110 5.37 0.80 6.85
N LYS A 111 5.17 1.75 7.78
CA LYS A 111 3.99 1.76 8.65
C LYS A 111 2.72 1.80 7.80
N GLY A 112 1.77 0.92 8.07
CA GLY A 112 0.54 0.76 7.30
C GLY A 112 0.67 -0.16 6.08
N ALA A 113 1.83 -0.78 5.85
CA ALA A 113 1.97 -1.79 4.80
C ALA A 113 0.96 -2.95 4.99
N PRO A 114 0.52 -3.58 3.89
CA PRO A 114 -0.42 -4.69 3.94
C PRO A 114 0.02 -5.83 4.86
N SER A 115 -0.92 -6.43 5.56
CA SER A 115 -0.70 -7.66 6.32
C SER A 115 -0.60 -8.90 5.42
N SER A 116 -1.00 -8.79 4.14
CA SER A 116 -0.89 -9.86 3.15
C SER A 116 -0.76 -9.30 1.73
N VAL A 117 0.29 -9.72 1.01
CA VAL A 117 0.52 -9.46 -0.42
C VAL A 117 0.73 -10.79 -1.12
N GLY A 118 -0.14 -11.11 -2.09
CA GLY A 118 -0.12 -12.38 -2.80
C GLY A 118 0.93 -12.46 -3.92
N GLY A 119 1.47 -11.34 -4.35
CA GLY A 119 2.53 -11.19 -5.36
C GLY A 119 3.74 -10.46 -4.79
N ASP A 120 4.38 -9.68 -5.64
CA ASP A 120 5.58 -8.91 -5.33
C ASP A 120 5.25 -7.62 -4.56
N PHE A 121 6.25 -7.13 -3.83
CA PHE A 121 6.23 -5.85 -3.13
C PHE A 121 7.38 -4.99 -3.63
N ASP A 122 7.08 -3.89 -4.33
CA ASP A 122 8.08 -2.99 -4.88
C ASP A 122 8.07 -1.64 -4.14
N CYS A 123 9.11 -1.40 -3.36
CA CYS A 123 9.38 -0.14 -2.67
C CYS A 123 10.70 0.51 -3.11
N THR A 124 11.16 0.25 -4.33
CA THR A 124 12.33 0.90 -4.92
C THR A 124 12.16 2.42 -5.02
N SER A 125 13.23 3.15 -5.29
CA SER A 125 13.18 4.62 -5.44
C SER A 125 12.49 5.34 -4.28
N ASN A 126 12.78 4.88 -3.05
CA ASN A 126 12.45 5.56 -1.80
C ASN A 126 13.76 5.80 -1.03
N PRO A 127 14.52 6.86 -1.34
CA PRO A 127 15.92 6.99 -0.95
C PRO A 127 16.16 7.06 0.56
N ASN A 128 15.14 7.45 1.32
CA ASN A 128 15.23 7.59 2.78
C ASN A 128 14.61 6.41 3.55
N LEU A 129 14.15 5.36 2.85
CA LEU A 129 13.54 4.18 3.48
C LEU A 129 14.64 3.29 4.08
N PRO A 130 14.66 3.08 5.41
CA PRO A 130 15.65 2.22 6.03
C PRO A 130 15.43 0.74 5.69
N TYR A 131 16.50 0.00 5.40
CA TYR A 131 16.44 -1.45 5.18
C TYR A 131 15.73 -2.22 6.30
N SER A 132 15.88 -1.77 7.54
CA SER A 132 15.23 -2.39 8.70
C SER A 132 13.69 -2.35 8.68
N GLU A 133 13.08 -1.50 7.84
CA GLU A 133 11.64 -1.49 7.64
C GLU A 133 11.14 -2.79 6.97
N LEU A 134 11.98 -3.42 6.14
CA LEU A 134 11.67 -4.70 5.49
C LEU A 134 11.46 -5.82 6.52
N PHE A 135 12.06 -5.73 7.71
CA PHE A 135 11.88 -6.71 8.78
C PHE A 135 10.43 -6.87 9.24
N LYS A 136 9.63 -5.81 9.05
CA LYS A 136 8.22 -5.77 9.47
C LYS A 136 7.29 -6.46 8.49
N ILE A 137 7.67 -6.55 7.21
CA ILE A 137 6.79 -6.99 6.12
C ILE A 137 7.22 -8.29 5.46
N VAL A 138 8.45 -8.76 5.68
CA VAL A 138 9.04 -9.89 4.93
C VAL A 138 8.19 -11.16 4.97
N ASP A 139 7.47 -11.40 6.04
CA ASP A 139 6.62 -12.58 6.20
C ASP A 139 5.21 -12.40 5.62
N ASN A 140 4.83 -11.16 5.28
CA ASN A 140 3.53 -10.82 4.72
C ASN A 140 3.51 -10.93 3.19
N ILE A 141 4.68 -11.02 2.53
CA ILE A 141 4.84 -10.97 1.09
C ILE A 141 5.08 -12.39 0.55
N LYS A 142 4.24 -12.86 -0.37
CA LYS A 142 4.43 -14.17 -1.01
C LYS A 142 5.45 -14.12 -2.14
N GLY A 143 5.41 -13.09 -2.96
CA GLY A 143 6.35 -12.85 -4.05
C GLY A 143 7.66 -12.25 -3.59
N ASN A 144 8.34 -11.54 -4.48
CA ASN A 144 9.63 -10.91 -4.25
C ASN A 144 9.48 -9.55 -3.56
N ILE A 145 10.55 -9.06 -2.93
CA ILE A 145 10.63 -7.71 -2.39
C ILE A 145 11.71 -6.97 -3.17
N TYR A 146 11.33 -5.86 -3.81
CA TYR A 146 12.25 -4.97 -4.51
C TYR A 146 12.49 -3.72 -3.66
N TYR A 147 13.78 -3.43 -3.40
CA TYR A 147 14.23 -2.34 -2.53
C TYR A 147 15.57 -1.81 -3.02
N ASN A 148 15.75 -0.51 -3.05
CA ASN A 148 16.89 0.20 -3.63
C ASN A 148 16.99 0.17 -5.15
N ASP A 149 17.61 1.24 -5.72
CA ASP A 149 17.72 1.44 -7.17
C ASP A 149 18.90 0.71 -7.82
N PHE A 150 19.77 0.09 -7.01
CA PHE A 150 20.96 -0.60 -7.49
C PHE A 150 20.66 -2.07 -7.74
N MET A 151 20.35 -2.34 -9.02
CA MET A 151 20.13 -3.68 -9.57
C MET A 151 18.95 -4.43 -8.94
N VAL A 152 18.02 -4.78 -9.78
CA VAL A 152 16.88 -5.64 -9.50
C VAL A 152 17.39 -7.05 -9.17
N GLU A 153 18.10 -7.19 -8.06
CA GLU A 153 18.30 -8.48 -7.44
C GLU A 153 17.17 -8.67 -6.45
N ASP A 154 16.40 -9.74 -6.63
CA ASP A 154 15.45 -10.21 -5.63
C ASP A 154 16.13 -10.18 -4.26
N ILE A 155 15.67 -9.31 -3.38
CA ILE A 155 16.23 -9.34 -2.03
C ILE A 155 15.88 -10.70 -1.44
N ASP A 156 16.91 -11.49 -1.16
CA ASP A 156 16.76 -12.77 -0.48
C ASP A 156 16.03 -12.57 0.85
N LYS A 157 14.76 -12.98 0.89
CA LYS A 157 13.90 -12.87 2.09
C LYS A 157 14.52 -13.60 3.28
N ASP A 158 15.26 -14.66 3.06
CA ASP A 158 15.95 -15.36 4.13
C ASP A 158 17.12 -14.55 4.67
N LYS A 159 17.76 -13.72 3.83
CA LYS A 159 18.72 -12.73 4.30
C LYS A 159 18.03 -11.70 5.22
N ILE A 160 16.88 -11.14 4.82
CA ILE A 160 16.13 -10.19 5.66
C ILE A 160 15.76 -10.83 7.01
N ARG A 161 15.31 -12.09 6.99
CA ARG A 161 14.95 -12.83 8.21
C ARG A 161 16.15 -13.07 9.11
N ARG A 162 17.31 -13.45 8.54
CA ARG A 162 18.56 -13.61 9.29
C ARG A 162 18.99 -12.29 9.93
N ASP A 163 19.00 -11.20 9.17
CA ASP A 163 19.42 -9.88 9.65
C ASP A 163 18.49 -9.38 10.79
N ARG A 164 17.19 -9.61 10.65
CA ARG A 164 16.20 -9.34 11.71
C ARG A 164 16.51 -10.12 12.98
N ASN A 165 16.82 -11.41 12.87
CA ASN A 165 17.11 -12.27 14.02
C ASN A 165 18.40 -11.84 14.73
N VAL A 166 19.46 -11.50 14.00
CA VAL A 166 20.71 -10.97 14.56
C VAL A 166 20.45 -9.67 15.32
N LYS A 167 19.65 -8.75 14.75
CA LYS A 167 19.30 -7.49 15.42
C LYS A 167 18.50 -7.72 16.72
N ASN A 168 17.63 -8.71 16.73
CA ASN A 168 16.86 -9.06 17.94
C ASN A 168 17.75 -9.66 19.02
N ILE A 169 18.72 -10.50 18.66
CA ILE A 169 19.71 -11.08 19.61
C ILE A 169 20.55 -9.96 20.22
N LEU A 170 21.11 -9.07 19.41
CA LEU A 170 21.94 -7.96 19.90
C LEU A 170 21.16 -7.05 20.87
N LYS A 171 19.88 -6.79 20.60
CA LYS A 171 19.03 -6.03 21.52
C LYS A 171 18.75 -6.75 22.83
N SER A 172 18.61 -8.08 22.81
CA SER A 172 18.40 -8.87 24.04
C SER A 172 19.64 -8.87 24.93
N ASP A 173 20.84 -8.89 24.31
CA ASP A 173 22.12 -8.86 25.03
C ASP A 173 22.37 -7.46 25.66
N GLU A 174 21.96 -6.38 25.01
CA GLU A 174 22.02 -5.03 25.57
C GLU A 174 21.10 -4.87 26.79
N LEU A 175 19.92 -5.48 26.77
CA LEU A 175 18.96 -5.44 27.90
C LEU A 175 19.37 -6.37 29.04
N GLY A 176 20.03 -7.50 28.76
CA GLY A 176 20.52 -8.44 29.77
C GLY A 176 21.73 -7.93 30.55
N ASN A 177 22.43 -6.92 30.08
CA ASN A 177 23.57 -6.31 30.76
C ASN A 177 23.19 -5.13 31.69
N LEU A 178 21.90 -4.80 31.82
CA LEU A 178 21.41 -3.70 32.67
C LEU A 178 20.96 -4.17 34.08
N ASP A 179 20.97 -5.49 34.33
CA ASP A 179 20.52 -6.09 35.60
C ASP A 179 21.69 -6.71 36.43
N VAL A 180 22.90 -6.09 36.39
CA VAL A 180 24.02 -6.48 37.27
C VAL A 180 24.51 -5.29 38.06
#